data_d757c55758a6633b3d8a74dc82097716
#
_entry.id   d757c55758a6633b3d8a74dc82097716
#
_cell.length_a   1.000
_cell.length_b   1.000
_cell.length_c   1.000
_cell.angle_alpha   90.00
_cell.angle_beta   90.00
_cell.angle_gamma   90.00
#
_symmetry.space_group_name_H-M   'P 1'
#
loop_
_entity.id
_entity.type
_entity.pdbx_description
1 polymer ?
#
loop_
_entity_poly.entity_id
_entity_poly.type
_entity_poly.pdbx_seq_one_letter_code
_entity_poly.pdbx_strand_id
1 'polypeptide(L)'
;MEIKKLGAVGSVNLELNKLLVFTGNNNSGKTYTSYLLYGLLSALKENNFFKVIRLKEIQEFLENHKEKILKIEKEKVENEYVNQAIRFLNDKDNLLDIVIKNFKISKKYFEKFHLEVTETDVRRILGDFCIKKNKRFATIEGLEFEVKFDDDVYIVSKKGDYNKDALERILANKINIEFLLMALSNSLIKVANVVYFPAERTGINVFKDELNENRLKTYDTIMSTLQYTNIKSQKDKEKMRKELLRQNLDLIFERPSNSVYPKPISDYIIFLNKIKKDYSINSENSISTYIRDKILNGKYELDSKNNTILFRQKIGKTRYKSAIPFHIASSSIKSLYGLDYYLDNIVEIGDFLIIDEPELSLHPKNQVELAVVISMIIDSGIKVILSTHSDLFLRSLINIVLENKVKGKSNSITEKDISLYYFNGKKIESYYNLLEISYFENFDRDILEVQNKYNDLIECFYDDEENEKEDN
;
A
#
# COMPACT_ATOMS: atom_id res chain seq x y z
N MET A 1 -13.34 -12.99 1.54
CA MET A 1 -12.75 -12.95 0.17
C MET A 1 -12.16 -14.30 -0.15
N GLU A 2 -12.69 -14.99 -1.16
CA GLU A 2 -12.18 -16.30 -1.55
C GLU A 2 -11.25 -16.21 -2.76
N ILE A 3 -10.02 -16.72 -2.64
CA ILE A 3 -9.00 -16.75 -3.69
C ILE A 3 -8.72 -18.21 -4.05
N LYS A 4 -8.78 -18.57 -5.35
CA LYS A 4 -8.45 -19.91 -5.85
C LYS A 4 -7.45 -19.85 -7.00
N LYS A 5 -6.45 -20.73 -6.96
CA LYS A 5 -5.47 -20.98 -8.04
C LYS A 5 -4.71 -19.73 -8.51
N LEU A 6 -4.19 -18.97 -7.56
CA LEU A 6 -3.32 -17.84 -7.81
C LEU A 6 -1.84 -18.26 -7.70
N GLY A 7 -1.21 -18.63 -8.79
CA GLY A 7 0.17 -19.12 -8.78
C GLY A 7 0.37 -20.35 -7.88
N ALA A 8 1.18 -20.23 -6.83
CA ALA A 8 1.40 -21.27 -5.84
C ALA A 8 0.21 -21.44 -4.87
N VAL A 9 -0.70 -20.46 -4.77
CA VAL A 9 -1.86 -20.50 -3.87
C VAL A 9 -2.93 -21.45 -4.43
N GLY A 10 -3.29 -22.46 -3.66
CA GLY A 10 -4.35 -23.40 -4.02
C GLY A 10 -5.75 -22.79 -3.82
N SER A 11 -6.12 -22.59 -2.57
CA SER A 11 -7.36 -21.92 -2.15
C SER A 11 -7.19 -21.32 -0.78
N VAL A 12 -7.71 -20.11 -0.57
CA VAL A 12 -7.75 -19.44 0.73
C VAL A 12 -9.00 -18.57 0.83
N ASN A 13 -9.58 -18.53 2.03
CA ASN A 13 -10.60 -17.54 2.37
C ASN A 13 -9.97 -16.51 3.31
N LEU A 14 -9.77 -15.28 2.81
CA LEU A 14 -9.15 -14.20 3.56
C LEU A 14 -10.21 -13.34 4.25
N GLU A 15 -9.98 -13.05 5.53
CA GLU A 15 -10.70 -12.02 6.27
C GLU A 15 -9.84 -10.77 6.39
N LEU A 16 -10.28 -9.67 5.79
CA LEU A 16 -9.56 -8.40 5.77
C LEU A 16 -9.81 -7.60 7.06
N ASN A 17 -9.13 -7.99 8.13
CA ASN A 17 -9.14 -7.25 9.40
C ASN A 17 -8.12 -6.10 9.37
N LYS A 18 -7.96 -5.35 10.49
CA LYS A 18 -7.03 -4.21 10.55
C LYS A 18 -5.58 -4.61 10.32
N LEU A 19 -5.20 -5.82 10.77
CA LEU A 19 -3.91 -6.44 10.52
C LEU A 19 -4.10 -7.79 9.84
N LEU A 20 -3.52 -7.95 8.66
CA LEU A 20 -3.48 -9.21 7.94
C LEU A 20 -2.03 -9.68 7.84
N VAL A 21 -1.73 -10.84 8.38
CA VAL A 21 -0.37 -11.39 8.45
C VAL A 21 -0.28 -12.68 7.64
N PHE A 22 0.69 -12.75 6.75
CA PHE A 22 1.06 -13.94 6.00
C PHE A 22 2.39 -14.48 6.50
N THR A 23 2.40 -15.71 6.96
CA THR A 23 3.62 -16.44 7.35
C THR A 23 3.69 -17.78 6.63
N GLY A 24 4.79 -18.49 6.72
CA GLY A 24 4.96 -19.82 6.13
C GLY A 24 6.17 -19.95 5.20
N ASN A 25 6.23 -21.07 4.50
CA ASN A 25 7.39 -21.48 3.70
C ASN A 25 7.71 -20.54 2.55
N ASN A 26 8.96 -20.58 2.08
CA ASN A 26 9.35 -19.88 0.86
C ASN A 26 8.59 -20.43 -0.35
N ASN A 27 8.34 -19.58 -1.33
CA ASN A 27 7.62 -19.92 -2.58
C ASN A 27 6.19 -20.46 -2.38
N SER A 28 5.56 -20.22 -1.21
CA SER A 28 4.22 -20.70 -0.87
C SER A 28 3.08 -19.80 -1.37
N GLY A 29 3.39 -18.60 -1.90
CA GLY A 29 2.41 -17.69 -2.48
C GLY A 29 2.09 -16.45 -1.65
N LYS A 30 2.79 -16.17 -0.55
CA LYS A 30 2.59 -14.97 0.29
C LYS A 30 2.66 -13.68 -0.53
N THR A 31 3.77 -13.46 -1.24
CA THR A 31 3.97 -12.27 -2.10
C THR A 31 2.94 -12.21 -3.25
N TYR A 32 2.53 -13.36 -3.82
CA TYR A 32 1.46 -13.38 -4.82
C TYR A 32 0.13 -12.86 -4.23
N THR A 33 -0.19 -13.26 -3.01
CA THR A 33 -1.39 -12.81 -2.31
C THR A 33 -1.30 -11.31 -1.96
N SER A 34 -0.16 -10.84 -1.45
CA SER A 34 0.09 -9.41 -1.19
C SER A 34 -0.03 -8.58 -2.47
N TYR A 35 0.53 -9.05 -3.59
CA TYR A 35 0.43 -8.37 -4.88
C TYR A 35 -1.02 -8.33 -5.38
N LEU A 36 -1.77 -9.43 -5.27
CA LEU A 36 -3.19 -9.43 -5.64
C LEU A 36 -3.96 -8.37 -4.85
N LEU A 37 -3.83 -8.37 -3.53
CA LEU A 37 -4.51 -7.41 -2.66
C LEU A 37 -4.13 -5.97 -3.02
N TYR A 38 -2.84 -5.70 -3.26
CA TYR A 38 -2.40 -4.41 -3.75
C TYR A 38 -3.08 -4.03 -5.07
N GLY A 39 -3.15 -4.95 -6.03
CA GLY A 39 -3.79 -4.72 -7.32
C GLY A 39 -5.27 -4.40 -7.20
N LEU A 40 -6.02 -5.13 -6.36
CA LEU A 40 -7.44 -4.89 -6.10
C LEU A 40 -7.67 -3.52 -5.45
N LEU A 41 -6.91 -3.20 -4.40
CA LEU A 41 -7.00 -1.91 -3.70
C LEU A 41 -6.62 -0.73 -4.61
N SER A 42 -5.55 -0.88 -5.39
CA SER A 42 -5.14 0.13 -6.38
C SER A 42 -6.19 0.33 -7.45
N ALA A 43 -6.80 -0.76 -7.96
CA ALA A 43 -7.84 -0.68 -8.98
C ALA A 43 -9.08 0.04 -8.47
N LEU A 44 -9.49 -0.20 -7.23
CA LEU A 44 -10.57 0.53 -6.58
C LEU A 44 -10.27 2.04 -6.47
N LYS A 45 -9.01 2.43 -6.30
CA LYS A 45 -8.60 3.83 -6.26
C LYS A 45 -8.50 4.46 -7.65
N GLU A 46 -7.92 3.75 -8.62
CA GLU A 46 -7.56 4.30 -9.93
C GLU A 46 -8.72 4.33 -10.91
N ASN A 47 -9.67 3.39 -10.79
CA ASN A 47 -10.78 3.29 -11.73
C ASN A 47 -11.88 4.31 -11.43
N ASN A 48 -11.90 5.39 -12.20
CA ASN A 48 -12.88 6.46 -12.02
C ASN A 48 -14.30 6.08 -12.47
N PHE A 49 -14.46 5.10 -13.37
CA PHE A 49 -15.77 4.75 -13.91
C PHE A 49 -16.68 4.05 -12.93
N PHE A 50 -16.16 3.14 -12.10
CA PHE A 50 -16.97 2.48 -11.09
C PHE A 50 -17.27 3.37 -9.87
N LYS A 51 -16.49 4.47 -9.68
CA LYS A 51 -16.74 5.44 -8.61
C LYS A 51 -17.91 6.38 -8.88
N VAL A 52 -18.50 6.35 -10.08
CA VAL A 52 -19.62 7.21 -10.40
C VAL A 52 -20.89 6.72 -9.69
N ILE A 53 -21.27 7.46 -8.65
CA ILE A 53 -22.50 7.18 -7.90
C ILE A 53 -23.71 7.61 -8.74
N ARG A 54 -24.48 6.63 -9.18
CA ARG A 54 -25.67 6.84 -10.04
C ARG A 54 -26.96 6.77 -9.22
N LEU A 55 -27.03 7.60 -8.18
CA LEU A 55 -28.28 7.76 -7.45
C LEU A 55 -29.26 8.63 -8.25
N LYS A 56 -30.51 8.18 -8.30
CA LYS A 56 -31.58 8.88 -9.01
C LYS A 56 -31.78 10.29 -8.48
N GLU A 57 -31.66 10.47 -7.19
CA GLU A 57 -31.75 11.74 -6.49
C GLU A 57 -30.69 12.76 -6.97
N ILE A 58 -29.49 12.31 -7.28
CA ILE A 58 -28.44 13.19 -7.82
C ILE A 58 -28.79 13.62 -9.23
N GLN A 59 -29.29 12.71 -10.06
CA GLN A 59 -29.67 13.04 -11.44
C GLN A 59 -30.85 14.03 -11.45
N GLU A 60 -31.92 13.78 -10.69
CA GLU A 60 -33.07 14.66 -10.53
C GLU A 60 -32.66 16.05 -10.00
N PHE A 61 -31.74 16.08 -9.02
CA PHE A 61 -31.21 17.35 -8.51
C PHE A 61 -30.42 18.14 -9.57
N LEU A 62 -29.64 17.47 -10.39
CA LEU A 62 -28.89 18.14 -11.47
C LEU A 62 -29.86 18.72 -12.53
N GLU A 63 -30.90 18.00 -12.88
CA GLU A 63 -31.91 18.41 -13.85
C GLU A 63 -32.82 19.51 -13.30
N ASN A 64 -33.05 19.55 -11.99
CA ASN A 64 -33.93 20.53 -11.36
C ASN A 64 -33.21 21.85 -11.08
N HIS A 65 -33.44 22.87 -11.92
CA HIS A 65 -32.83 24.19 -11.79
C HIS A 65 -33.26 24.99 -10.54
N LYS A 66 -34.43 24.67 -9.99
CA LYS A 66 -35.00 25.38 -8.82
C LYS A 66 -34.42 24.87 -7.51
N GLU A 67 -33.97 23.65 -7.49
CA GLU A 67 -33.43 23.01 -6.28
C GLU A 67 -31.96 23.42 -6.11
N LYS A 68 -31.65 24.07 -4.98
CA LYS A 68 -30.31 24.54 -4.67
C LYS A 68 -29.53 23.61 -3.73
N ILE A 69 -30.24 22.74 -3.01
CA ILE A 69 -29.66 21.88 -1.98
C ILE A 69 -30.27 20.48 -2.10
N LEU A 70 -29.41 19.48 -2.20
CA LEU A 70 -29.78 18.07 -2.13
C LEU A 70 -29.24 17.47 -0.83
N LYS A 71 -30.05 16.70 -0.12
CA LYS A 71 -29.64 15.91 1.04
C LYS A 71 -29.71 14.43 0.67
N ILE A 72 -28.61 13.70 0.92
CA ILE A 72 -28.52 12.27 0.64
C ILE A 72 -28.02 11.55 1.87
N GLU A 73 -28.72 10.53 2.32
CA GLU A 73 -28.30 9.68 3.42
C GLU A 73 -26.96 8.99 3.09
N LYS A 74 -26.04 8.99 4.05
CA LYS A 74 -24.73 8.35 3.95
C LYS A 74 -24.85 6.89 3.51
N GLU A 75 -25.76 6.15 4.13
CA GLU A 75 -25.97 4.73 3.87
C GLU A 75 -26.32 4.45 2.40
N LYS A 76 -27.12 5.29 1.76
CA LYS A 76 -27.44 5.14 0.32
C LYS A 76 -26.23 5.28 -0.57
N VAL A 77 -25.38 6.28 -0.27
CA VAL A 77 -24.13 6.51 -1.02
C VAL A 77 -23.19 5.34 -0.84
N GLU A 78 -23.01 4.87 0.39
CA GLU A 78 -22.16 3.72 0.71
C GLU A 78 -22.65 2.43 0.06
N ASN A 79 -23.94 2.13 0.14
CA ASN A 79 -24.55 0.94 -0.46
C ASN A 79 -24.37 0.92 -1.98
N GLU A 80 -24.60 2.05 -2.66
CA GLU A 80 -24.38 2.14 -4.10
C GLU A 80 -22.92 1.90 -4.47
N TYR A 81 -22.00 2.50 -3.72
CA TYR A 81 -20.57 2.30 -3.94
C TYR A 81 -20.13 0.86 -3.68
N VAL A 82 -20.61 0.24 -2.60
CA VAL A 82 -20.33 -1.17 -2.28
C VAL A 82 -20.81 -2.08 -3.41
N ASN A 83 -22.04 -1.89 -3.88
CA ASN A 83 -22.62 -2.67 -4.96
C ASN A 83 -21.80 -2.55 -6.27
N GLN A 84 -21.36 -1.35 -6.59
CA GLN A 84 -20.52 -1.12 -7.77
C GLN A 84 -19.14 -1.76 -7.62
N ALA A 85 -18.51 -1.65 -6.46
CA ALA A 85 -17.23 -2.28 -6.18
C ALA A 85 -17.31 -3.81 -6.27
N ILE A 86 -18.36 -4.43 -5.72
CA ILE A 86 -18.60 -5.88 -5.84
C ILE A 86 -18.72 -6.29 -7.31
N ARG A 87 -19.54 -5.60 -8.10
CA ARG A 87 -19.71 -5.89 -9.53
C ARG A 87 -18.40 -5.76 -10.29
N PHE A 88 -17.62 -4.70 -10.00
CA PHE A 88 -16.35 -4.45 -10.65
C PHE A 88 -15.29 -5.52 -10.32
N LEU A 89 -15.16 -5.89 -9.04
CA LEU A 89 -14.16 -6.86 -8.59
C LEU A 89 -14.50 -8.32 -8.95
N ASN A 90 -15.79 -8.64 -9.06
CA ASN A 90 -16.23 -9.99 -9.48
C ASN A 90 -16.40 -10.13 -10.99
N ASP A 91 -16.26 -9.06 -11.76
CA ASP A 91 -16.24 -9.14 -13.22
C ASP A 91 -14.94 -9.77 -13.70
N LYS A 92 -15.05 -10.83 -14.49
CA LYS A 92 -13.92 -11.65 -14.90
C LYS A 92 -12.90 -10.90 -15.77
N ASP A 93 -13.37 -10.02 -16.65
CA ASP A 93 -12.48 -9.29 -17.56
C ASP A 93 -11.75 -8.18 -16.79
N ASN A 94 -12.45 -7.45 -15.93
CA ASN A 94 -11.82 -6.48 -15.03
C ASN A 94 -10.78 -7.14 -14.13
N LEU A 95 -11.12 -8.27 -13.53
CA LEU A 95 -10.22 -9.02 -12.66
C LEU A 95 -8.96 -9.47 -13.39
N LEU A 96 -9.10 -10.01 -14.60
CA LEU A 96 -7.96 -10.41 -15.43
C LEU A 96 -7.08 -9.23 -15.78
N ASP A 97 -7.67 -8.09 -16.15
CA ASP A 97 -6.93 -6.86 -16.44
C ASP A 97 -6.14 -6.38 -15.21
N ILE A 98 -6.75 -6.42 -14.02
CA ILE A 98 -6.09 -6.07 -12.76
C ILE A 98 -4.88 -6.96 -12.54
N VAL A 99 -5.03 -8.30 -12.64
CA VAL A 99 -3.94 -9.25 -12.36
C VAL A 99 -2.81 -9.13 -13.40
N ILE A 100 -3.15 -9.04 -14.68
CA ILE A 100 -2.15 -8.90 -15.76
C ILE A 100 -1.34 -7.62 -15.57
N LYS A 101 -2.00 -6.49 -15.32
CA LYS A 101 -1.34 -5.21 -15.07
C LYS A 101 -0.48 -5.22 -13.81
N ASN A 102 -0.96 -5.89 -12.77
CA ASN A 102 -0.28 -5.94 -11.48
C ASN A 102 0.95 -6.84 -11.48
N PHE A 103 0.84 -8.05 -12.05
CA PHE A 103 1.92 -9.03 -12.08
C PHE A 103 2.86 -8.88 -13.28
N LYS A 104 2.45 -8.17 -14.33
CA LYS A 104 3.19 -8.04 -15.60
C LYS A 104 3.50 -9.40 -16.27
N ILE A 105 2.59 -10.35 -16.13
CA ILE A 105 2.66 -11.67 -16.76
C ILE A 105 1.46 -11.90 -17.68
N SER A 106 1.60 -12.82 -18.65
CA SER A 106 0.56 -13.07 -19.64
C SER A 106 -0.70 -13.71 -19.03
N LYS A 107 -1.85 -13.46 -19.66
CA LYS A 107 -3.17 -14.00 -19.29
C LYS A 107 -3.15 -15.53 -19.06
N LYS A 108 -2.31 -16.26 -19.78
CA LYS A 108 -2.17 -17.73 -19.70
C LYS A 108 -1.91 -18.23 -18.27
N TYR A 109 -1.18 -17.47 -17.45
CA TYR A 109 -0.89 -17.84 -16.06
C TYR A 109 -2.09 -17.73 -15.13
N PHE A 110 -3.14 -17.01 -15.52
CA PHE A 110 -4.34 -16.75 -14.72
C PHE A 110 -5.62 -17.40 -15.26
N GLU A 111 -5.53 -18.32 -16.22
CA GLU A 111 -6.72 -18.99 -16.82
C GLU A 111 -7.60 -19.69 -15.78
N LYS A 112 -6.99 -20.26 -14.75
CA LYS A 112 -7.67 -21.00 -13.67
C LYS A 112 -7.89 -20.17 -12.41
N PHE A 113 -7.42 -18.91 -12.41
CA PHE A 113 -7.58 -18.04 -11.27
C PHE A 113 -9.04 -17.64 -11.08
N HIS A 114 -9.48 -17.67 -9.83
CA HIS A 114 -10.83 -17.26 -9.44
C HIS A 114 -10.74 -16.44 -8.17
N LEU A 115 -11.50 -15.36 -8.13
CA LEU A 115 -11.71 -14.50 -6.97
C LEU A 115 -13.19 -14.31 -6.76
N GLU A 116 -13.62 -14.40 -5.51
CA GLU A 116 -14.96 -14.03 -5.09
C GLU A 116 -14.87 -13.03 -3.93
N VAL A 117 -15.48 -11.86 -4.14
CA VAL A 117 -15.49 -10.76 -3.17
C VAL A 117 -16.93 -10.52 -2.73
N THR A 118 -17.16 -10.57 -1.43
CA THR A 118 -18.47 -10.38 -0.82
C THR A 118 -18.70 -8.91 -0.41
N GLU A 119 -19.94 -8.58 -0.07
CA GLU A 119 -20.29 -7.28 0.49
C GLU A 119 -19.49 -6.98 1.77
N THR A 120 -19.36 -7.96 2.64
CA THR A 120 -18.60 -7.83 3.89
C THR A 120 -17.13 -7.50 3.61
N ASP A 121 -16.53 -8.12 2.60
CA ASP A 121 -15.15 -7.83 2.20
C ASP A 121 -15.00 -6.40 1.71
N VAL A 122 -15.91 -5.95 0.84
CA VAL A 122 -15.87 -4.57 0.33
C VAL A 122 -16.07 -3.56 1.46
N ARG A 123 -17.00 -3.79 2.38
CA ARG A 123 -17.20 -2.93 3.55
C ARG A 123 -15.96 -2.88 4.44
N ARG A 124 -15.28 -4.02 4.64
CA ARG A 124 -14.01 -4.06 5.37
C ARG A 124 -12.88 -3.31 4.63
N ILE A 125 -12.82 -3.40 3.29
CA ILE A 125 -11.86 -2.64 2.48
C ILE A 125 -12.11 -1.14 2.62
N LEU A 126 -13.34 -0.73 2.45
CA LEU A 126 -13.71 0.67 2.43
C LEU A 126 -13.59 1.31 3.83
N GLY A 127 -13.84 0.52 4.89
CA GLY A 127 -13.82 0.99 6.27
C GLY A 127 -14.92 2.01 6.56
N ASP A 128 -14.80 2.71 7.66
CA ASP A 128 -15.66 3.86 7.92
C ASP A 128 -15.30 4.96 6.92
N PHE A 129 -16.19 5.20 5.97
CA PHE A 129 -16.12 6.32 5.03
C PHE A 129 -16.25 7.67 5.76
N CYS A 130 -15.51 7.84 6.84
CA CYS A 130 -15.48 9.12 7.53
C CYS A 130 -14.84 10.16 6.64
N ILE A 131 -15.65 10.78 5.80
CA ILE A 131 -15.31 12.11 5.32
C ILE A 131 -15.29 12.98 6.57
N LYS A 132 -14.06 13.28 7.05
CA LYS A 132 -13.90 14.31 8.06
C LYS A 132 -14.68 15.53 7.60
N LYS A 133 -15.30 16.27 8.54
CA LYS A 133 -16.14 17.48 8.42
C LYS A 133 -15.64 18.59 7.46
N ASN A 134 -14.86 18.27 6.45
CA ASN A 134 -14.30 19.24 5.52
C ASN A 134 -15.22 19.42 4.34
N LYS A 135 -15.60 20.67 4.11
CA LYS A 135 -16.24 21.10 2.88
C LYS A 135 -15.38 20.71 1.70
N ARG A 136 -15.99 20.09 0.68
CA ARG A 136 -15.34 19.81 -0.59
C ARG A 136 -16.04 20.56 -1.69
N PHE A 137 -15.30 20.89 -2.73
CA PHE A 137 -15.82 21.59 -3.91
C PHE A 137 -15.61 20.70 -5.13
N ALA A 138 -16.66 20.59 -5.95
CA ALA A 138 -16.58 20.04 -7.28
C ALA A 138 -16.86 21.18 -8.27
N THR A 139 -15.93 21.44 -9.18
CA THR A 139 -16.07 22.48 -10.20
C THR A 139 -15.98 21.87 -11.58
N ILE A 140 -16.98 22.11 -12.43
CA ILE A 140 -17.00 21.67 -13.82
C ILE A 140 -17.59 22.78 -14.68
N GLU A 141 -16.86 23.22 -15.71
CA GLU A 141 -17.27 24.24 -16.67
C GLU A 141 -17.90 25.50 -16.03
N GLY A 142 -17.36 25.92 -14.88
CA GLY A 142 -17.87 27.09 -14.15
C GLY A 142 -19.05 26.82 -13.22
N LEU A 143 -19.52 25.57 -13.12
CA LEU A 143 -20.48 25.16 -12.10
C LEU A 143 -19.74 24.70 -10.86
N GLU A 144 -20.07 25.28 -9.72
CA GLU A 144 -19.48 24.90 -8.42
C GLU A 144 -20.52 24.21 -7.54
N PHE A 145 -20.13 23.10 -6.98
CA PHE A 145 -20.89 22.35 -5.99
C PHE A 145 -20.10 22.28 -4.70
N GLU A 146 -20.73 22.63 -3.59
CA GLU A 146 -20.20 22.40 -2.25
C GLU A 146 -20.80 21.14 -1.67
N VAL A 147 -19.97 20.20 -1.24
CA VAL A 147 -20.38 19.00 -0.54
C VAL A 147 -19.96 19.09 0.93
N LYS A 148 -20.93 18.96 1.83
CA LYS A 148 -20.73 18.88 3.27
C LYS A 148 -21.24 17.54 3.78
N PHE A 149 -20.67 17.08 4.88
CA PHE A 149 -21.16 15.93 5.63
C PHE A 149 -21.58 16.40 7.03
N ASP A 150 -22.80 16.09 7.40
CA ASP A 150 -23.41 16.49 8.66
C ASP A 150 -24.41 15.40 9.11
N ASP A 151 -24.23 14.90 10.34
CA ASP A 151 -25.10 13.91 10.98
C ASP A 151 -25.59 12.79 10.07
N ASP A 152 -24.64 12.03 9.44
CA ASP A 152 -24.91 10.93 8.51
C ASP A 152 -25.65 11.31 7.20
N VAL A 153 -25.64 12.60 6.85
CA VAL A 153 -26.21 13.12 5.61
C VAL A 153 -25.17 13.90 4.81
N TYR A 154 -25.09 13.60 3.52
CA TYR A 154 -24.38 14.45 2.56
C TYR A 154 -25.29 15.59 2.10
N ILE A 155 -24.80 16.80 2.23
CA ILE A 155 -25.47 18.01 1.77
C ILE A 155 -24.71 18.52 0.56
N VAL A 156 -25.30 18.43 -0.64
CA VAL A 156 -24.77 18.94 -1.89
C VAL A 156 -25.46 20.27 -2.23
N SER A 157 -24.71 21.33 -2.32
CA SER A 157 -25.25 22.67 -2.59
C SER A 157 -24.68 23.26 -3.87
N LYS A 158 -25.53 23.79 -4.74
CA LYS A 158 -25.13 24.57 -5.92
C LYS A 158 -24.65 25.95 -5.46
N LYS A 159 -23.47 26.40 -5.91
CA LYS A 159 -22.83 27.64 -5.50
C LYS A 159 -22.77 28.69 -6.62
N GLY A 160 -22.84 29.97 -6.23
CA GLY A 160 -22.75 31.11 -7.16
C GLY A 160 -24.02 31.40 -7.94
N ASP A 161 -23.91 32.32 -8.90
CA ASP A 161 -24.94 32.55 -9.89
C ASP A 161 -24.92 31.40 -10.89
N TYR A 162 -25.85 30.49 -10.65
CA TYR A 162 -25.94 29.24 -11.37
C TYR A 162 -26.29 29.49 -12.85
N ASN A 163 -25.28 29.34 -13.72
CA ASN A 163 -25.48 29.57 -15.14
C ASN A 163 -26.31 28.41 -15.74
N LYS A 164 -27.60 28.70 -15.97
CA LYS A 164 -28.57 27.76 -16.55
C LYS A 164 -28.09 27.22 -17.90
N ASP A 165 -27.55 28.09 -18.74
CA ASP A 165 -27.09 27.75 -20.10
C ASP A 165 -25.86 26.82 -20.05
N ALA A 166 -25.00 26.93 -19.03
CA ALA A 166 -23.87 26.01 -18.83
C ALA A 166 -24.35 24.63 -18.43
N LEU A 167 -25.33 24.54 -17.54
CA LEU A 167 -25.90 23.25 -17.14
C LEU A 167 -26.66 22.58 -18.31
N GLU A 168 -27.47 23.31 -19.06
CA GLU A 168 -28.16 22.77 -20.23
C GLU A 168 -27.17 22.23 -21.28
N ARG A 169 -26.05 22.89 -21.49
CA ARG A 169 -24.96 22.37 -22.35
C ARG A 169 -24.32 21.08 -21.79
N ILE A 170 -24.10 21.01 -20.48
CA ILE A 170 -23.56 19.81 -19.84
C ILE A 170 -24.56 18.66 -19.96
N LEU A 171 -25.83 18.91 -19.63
CA LEU A 171 -26.91 17.90 -19.67
C LEU A 171 -27.24 17.43 -21.09
N ALA A 172 -27.01 18.28 -22.11
CA ALA A 172 -27.18 17.89 -23.51
C ALA A 172 -26.11 16.89 -24.01
N ASN A 173 -25.02 16.75 -23.29
CA ASN A 173 -23.92 15.83 -23.65
C ASN A 173 -23.72 14.75 -22.57
N LYS A 174 -23.98 13.50 -22.94
CA LYS A 174 -23.87 12.34 -22.04
C LYS A 174 -22.46 12.22 -21.40
N ILE A 175 -21.42 12.59 -22.14
CA ILE A 175 -20.03 12.55 -21.63
C ILE A 175 -19.86 13.57 -20.50
N ASN A 176 -20.41 14.78 -20.66
CA ASN A 176 -20.31 15.83 -19.65
C ASN A 176 -21.08 15.47 -18.38
N ILE A 177 -22.22 14.79 -18.50
CA ILE A 177 -22.99 14.27 -17.35
C ILE A 177 -22.14 13.25 -16.56
N GLU A 178 -21.49 12.31 -17.23
CA GLU A 178 -20.63 11.33 -16.58
C GLU A 178 -19.45 12.00 -15.84
N PHE A 179 -18.83 13.03 -16.44
CA PHE A 179 -17.78 13.81 -15.76
C PHE A 179 -18.30 14.55 -14.53
N LEU A 180 -19.50 15.13 -14.60
CA LEU A 180 -20.10 15.81 -13.48
C LEU A 180 -20.45 14.83 -12.33
N LEU A 181 -21.04 13.69 -12.65
CA LEU A 181 -21.33 12.64 -11.69
C LEU A 181 -20.04 12.10 -11.05
N MET A 182 -18.99 11.94 -11.84
CA MET A 182 -17.66 11.51 -11.34
C MET A 182 -17.07 12.53 -10.37
N ALA A 183 -17.12 13.83 -10.70
CA ALA A 183 -16.59 14.88 -9.83
C ALA A 183 -17.36 14.96 -8.50
N LEU A 184 -18.70 14.87 -8.54
CA LEU A 184 -19.52 14.81 -7.35
C LEU A 184 -19.22 13.56 -6.52
N SER A 185 -19.15 12.39 -7.16
CA SER A 185 -18.85 11.13 -6.49
C SER A 185 -17.48 11.16 -5.78
N ASN A 186 -16.44 11.71 -6.43
CA ASN A 186 -15.13 11.90 -5.82
C ASN A 186 -15.16 12.86 -4.61
N SER A 187 -16.16 13.74 -4.56
CA SER A 187 -16.37 14.65 -3.42
C SER A 187 -17.15 13.98 -2.27
N LEU A 188 -17.97 12.99 -2.60
CA LEU A 188 -18.76 12.22 -1.63
C LEU A 188 -17.93 11.11 -0.98
N ILE A 189 -17.10 10.42 -1.72
CA ILE A 189 -16.34 9.25 -1.26
C ILE A 189 -14.85 9.50 -1.31
N LYS A 190 -14.15 9.20 -0.20
CA LYS A 190 -12.70 9.12 -0.16
C LYS A 190 -12.29 7.64 -0.22
N VAL A 191 -11.69 7.22 -1.31
CA VAL A 191 -11.08 5.89 -1.40
C VAL A 191 -9.72 5.92 -0.74
N ALA A 192 -9.46 4.96 0.14
CA ALA A 192 -8.19 4.80 0.84
C ALA A 192 -6.99 4.71 -0.13
N ASN A 193 -5.86 5.28 0.27
CA ASN A 193 -4.62 5.05 -0.43
C ASN A 193 -4.10 3.65 -0.10
N VAL A 194 -3.32 3.10 -1.02
CA VAL A 194 -2.55 1.89 -0.76
C VAL A 194 -1.10 2.15 -1.13
N VAL A 195 -0.21 1.79 -0.23
CA VAL A 195 1.24 1.87 -0.46
C VAL A 195 1.84 0.50 -0.18
N TYR A 196 2.75 0.08 -1.06
CA TYR A 196 3.42 -1.21 -0.99
C TYR A 196 4.92 -1.02 -0.74
N PHE A 197 5.44 -1.69 0.28
CA PHE A 197 6.86 -1.74 0.61
C PHE A 197 7.38 -3.15 0.31
N PRO A 198 8.11 -3.34 -0.80
CA PRO A 198 8.62 -4.65 -1.18
C PRO A 198 9.75 -5.14 -0.28
N ALA A 199 10.01 -6.44 -0.29
CA ALA A 199 11.17 -7.03 0.41
C ALA A 199 12.49 -6.45 -0.13
N GLU A 200 12.56 -6.19 -1.43
CA GLU A 200 13.72 -5.61 -2.13
C GLU A 200 13.94 -4.12 -1.83
N ARG A 201 13.12 -3.49 -0.98
CA ARG A 201 13.14 -2.05 -0.70
C ARG A 201 14.52 -1.49 -0.35
N THR A 202 15.35 -2.26 0.35
CA THR A 202 16.72 -1.83 0.72
C THR A 202 17.58 -1.55 -0.52
N GLY A 203 17.55 -2.44 -1.51
CA GLY A 203 18.25 -2.26 -2.78
C GLY A 203 17.64 -1.13 -3.60
N ILE A 204 16.31 -1.09 -3.70
CA ILE A 204 15.62 -0.04 -4.46
C ILE A 204 15.91 1.34 -3.87
N ASN A 205 15.92 1.49 -2.55
CA ASN A 205 16.24 2.76 -1.88
C ASN A 205 17.66 3.27 -2.18
N VAL A 206 18.61 2.36 -2.41
CA VAL A 206 20.00 2.71 -2.75
C VAL A 206 20.15 3.03 -4.23
N PHE A 207 19.58 2.18 -5.10
CA PHE A 207 19.82 2.23 -6.54
C PHE A 207 18.74 3.00 -7.32
N LYS A 208 17.85 3.73 -6.64
CA LYS A 208 16.76 4.45 -7.30
C LYS A 208 17.24 5.44 -8.37
N ASP A 209 18.38 6.09 -8.13
CA ASP A 209 18.92 7.11 -9.04
C ASP A 209 19.45 6.46 -10.31
N GLU A 210 20.18 5.35 -10.21
CA GLU A 210 20.64 4.54 -11.36
C GLU A 210 19.46 3.91 -12.12
N LEU A 211 18.41 3.47 -11.43
CA LEU A 211 17.19 2.99 -12.07
C LEU A 211 16.48 4.10 -12.87
N ASN A 212 16.58 5.34 -12.40
CA ASN A 212 16.05 6.51 -13.11
C ASN A 212 16.97 6.97 -14.26
N GLU A 213 18.29 6.92 -14.12
CA GLU A 213 19.22 7.26 -15.19
C GLU A 213 19.01 6.41 -16.45
N ASN A 214 18.74 5.13 -16.30
CA ASN A 214 18.42 4.27 -17.44
C ASN A 214 17.14 4.70 -18.16
N ARG A 215 16.16 5.26 -17.44
CA ARG A 215 14.95 5.86 -18.03
C ARG A 215 15.29 7.18 -18.77
N LEU A 216 16.15 8.01 -18.19
CA LEU A 216 16.60 9.26 -18.82
C LEU A 216 17.45 8.99 -20.07
N LYS A 217 18.33 8.01 -20.05
CA LYS A 217 19.11 7.59 -21.23
C LYS A 217 18.20 7.11 -22.37
N THR A 218 17.13 6.40 -22.06
CA THR A 218 16.13 6.00 -23.05
C THR A 218 15.42 7.23 -23.63
N TYR A 219 15.08 8.22 -22.80
CA TYR A 219 14.52 9.49 -23.23
C TYR A 219 15.47 10.27 -24.15
N ASP A 220 16.73 10.41 -23.75
CA ASP A 220 17.76 11.10 -24.53
C ASP A 220 18.00 10.41 -25.88
N THR A 221 17.97 9.08 -25.91
CA THR A 221 18.07 8.28 -27.14
C THR A 221 16.86 8.54 -28.06
N ILE A 222 15.65 8.58 -27.52
CA ILE A 222 14.43 8.90 -28.27
C ILE A 222 14.51 10.35 -28.81
N MET A 223 14.93 11.29 -27.97
CA MET A 223 15.05 12.71 -28.36
C MET A 223 16.15 12.93 -29.40
N SER A 224 17.29 12.27 -29.27
CA SER A 224 18.36 12.32 -30.28
C SER A 224 17.92 11.70 -31.59
N THR A 225 17.22 10.55 -31.57
CA THR A 225 16.67 9.91 -32.78
C THR A 225 15.69 10.86 -33.50
N LEU A 226 14.87 11.61 -32.75
CA LEU A 226 13.96 12.62 -33.30
C LEU A 226 14.69 13.81 -33.96
N GLN A 227 15.86 14.17 -33.43
CA GLN A 227 16.67 15.24 -33.99
C GLN A 227 17.35 14.82 -35.32
N TYR A 228 17.69 13.53 -35.45
CA TYR A 228 18.37 12.99 -36.63
C TYR A 228 17.40 12.55 -37.74
N THR A 229 16.07 12.51 -37.52
CA THR A 229 15.12 12.22 -38.60
C THR A 229 15.02 13.41 -39.54
N ASN A 230 15.43 13.22 -40.80
CA ASN A 230 15.38 14.20 -41.89
C ASN A 230 13.97 14.54 -42.35
N ILE A 231 13.10 14.97 -41.42
CA ILE A 231 11.75 15.40 -41.74
C ILE A 231 11.82 16.87 -42.17
N LYS A 232 11.57 17.12 -43.45
CA LYS A 232 11.67 18.48 -44.07
C LYS A 232 10.59 19.46 -43.59
N SER A 233 9.46 18.96 -43.04
CA SER A 233 8.36 19.81 -42.59
C SER A 233 8.37 19.98 -41.06
N GLN A 234 8.33 21.22 -40.63
CA GLN A 234 8.25 21.56 -39.19
C GLN A 234 6.94 21.03 -38.55
N LYS A 235 5.87 20.96 -39.34
CA LYS A 235 4.54 20.45 -38.94
C LYS A 235 4.54 18.94 -38.72
N ASP A 236 5.28 18.19 -39.54
CA ASP A 236 5.41 16.74 -39.42
C ASP A 236 6.36 16.38 -38.30
N LYS A 237 7.42 17.16 -38.04
CA LYS A 237 8.27 17.05 -36.86
C LYS A 237 7.47 17.23 -35.57
N GLU A 238 6.58 18.20 -35.54
CA GLU A 238 5.74 18.49 -34.36
C GLU A 238 4.67 17.42 -34.13
N LYS A 239 4.08 16.88 -35.22
CA LYS A 239 3.14 15.78 -35.18
C LYS A 239 3.83 14.47 -34.68
N MET A 240 4.97 14.15 -35.22
CA MET A 240 5.77 12.99 -34.86
C MET A 240 6.32 13.11 -33.43
N ARG A 241 6.74 14.31 -33.01
CA ARG A 241 7.12 14.63 -31.64
C ARG A 241 5.95 14.45 -30.67
N LYS A 242 4.75 14.93 -31.03
CA LYS A 242 3.52 14.72 -30.23
C LYS A 242 3.13 13.25 -30.17
N GLU A 243 3.28 12.50 -31.25
CA GLU A 243 2.96 11.08 -31.32
C GLU A 243 3.96 10.23 -30.52
N LEU A 244 5.25 10.46 -30.66
CA LEU A 244 6.31 9.81 -29.91
C LEU A 244 6.32 10.21 -28.43
N LEU A 245 6.03 11.47 -28.12
CA LEU A 245 5.79 11.90 -26.75
C LEU A 245 4.54 11.23 -26.16
N ARG A 246 3.47 11.10 -26.94
CA ARG A 246 2.23 10.45 -26.49
C ARG A 246 2.39 8.96 -26.29
N GLN A 247 3.15 8.29 -27.16
CA GLN A 247 3.50 6.87 -27.03
C GLN A 247 4.52 6.60 -25.90
N ASN A 248 5.36 7.58 -25.56
CA ASN A 248 6.43 7.45 -24.58
C ASN A 248 6.26 8.35 -23.34
N LEU A 249 5.21 9.17 -23.26
CA LEU A 249 4.88 9.95 -22.06
C LEU A 249 4.64 9.03 -20.86
N ASP A 250 4.06 7.86 -21.09
CA ASP A 250 3.90 6.82 -20.06
C ASP A 250 5.25 6.25 -19.58
N LEU A 251 6.29 6.30 -20.44
CA LEU A 251 7.68 5.91 -20.10
C LEU A 251 8.40 7.02 -19.30
N ILE A 252 8.03 8.28 -19.53
CA ILE A 252 8.78 9.44 -19.04
C ILE A 252 8.18 10.00 -17.75
N PHE A 253 6.87 10.07 -17.62
CA PHE A 253 6.28 10.93 -16.61
C PHE A 253 5.42 10.28 -15.52
N GLU A 254 4.76 9.13 -15.69
CA GLU A 254 3.93 8.64 -14.59
C GLU A 254 3.43 7.20 -14.69
N ARG A 255 3.58 6.50 -15.80
CA ARG A 255 3.13 5.12 -15.91
C ARG A 255 4.16 4.25 -16.64
N PRO A 256 4.83 3.34 -15.95
CA PRO A 256 5.62 2.33 -16.62
C PRO A 256 4.68 1.26 -17.21
N SER A 257 3.92 1.61 -18.25
CA SER A 257 3.14 0.61 -18.99
C SER A 257 4.03 -0.50 -19.55
N ASN A 258 5.31 -0.19 -19.80
CA ASN A 258 6.36 -1.11 -20.23
C ASN A 258 7.38 -1.48 -19.14
N SER A 259 7.11 -1.20 -17.86
CA SER A 259 7.97 -1.69 -16.79
C SER A 259 7.97 -3.21 -16.79
N VAL A 260 9.16 -3.80 -16.73
CA VAL A 260 9.36 -5.26 -16.56
C VAL A 260 8.95 -5.70 -15.15
N TYR A 261 8.96 -4.74 -14.20
CA TYR A 261 8.64 -5.02 -12.81
C TYR A 261 7.14 -5.08 -12.54
N PRO A 262 6.69 -5.94 -11.62
CA PRO A 262 5.32 -5.91 -11.10
C PRO A 262 4.92 -4.52 -10.63
N LYS A 263 3.62 -4.19 -10.74
CA LYS A 263 3.09 -2.87 -10.36
C LYS A 263 3.46 -2.44 -8.93
N PRO A 264 3.40 -3.30 -7.89
CA PRO A 264 3.79 -2.89 -6.54
C PRO A 264 5.23 -2.34 -6.45
N ILE A 265 6.18 -3.00 -7.14
CA ILE A 265 7.58 -2.56 -7.18
C ILE A 265 7.72 -1.26 -7.98
N SER A 266 7.07 -1.18 -9.16
CA SER A 266 7.11 0.02 -10.00
C SER A 266 6.54 1.24 -9.28
N ASP A 267 5.42 1.05 -8.57
CA ASP A 267 4.77 2.13 -7.82
C ASP A 267 5.59 2.55 -6.60
N TYR A 268 6.31 1.61 -5.97
CA TYR A 268 7.26 1.95 -4.90
C TYR A 268 8.42 2.81 -5.40
N ILE A 269 8.98 2.51 -6.58
CA ILE A 269 10.01 3.36 -7.21
C ILE A 269 9.45 4.77 -7.49
N ILE A 270 8.21 4.85 -8.01
CA ILE A 270 7.52 6.13 -8.25
C ILE A 270 7.30 6.89 -6.93
N PHE A 271 6.89 6.18 -5.88
CA PHE A 271 6.74 6.75 -4.54
C PHE A 271 8.03 7.38 -4.05
N LEU A 272 9.17 6.67 -4.15
CA LEU A 272 10.49 7.20 -3.75
C LEU A 272 10.90 8.44 -4.56
N ASN A 273 10.53 8.51 -5.84
CA ASN A 273 10.82 9.67 -6.70
C ASN A 273 9.98 10.90 -6.34
N LYS A 274 8.80 10.69 -5.73
CA LYS A 274 7.93 11.77 -5.24
C LYS A 274 8.36 12.32 -3.88
N ILE A 275 9.30 11.66 -3.19
CA ILE A 275 9.87 12.18 -1.94
C ILE A 275 10.52 13.53 -2.25
N LYS A 276 9.87 14.59 -1.77
CA LYS A 276 10.30 15.96 -2.05
C LYS A 276 11.68 16.23 -1.48
N LYS A 277 12.44 17.07 -2.20
CA LYS A 277 13.75 17.54 -1.79
C LYS A 277 13.73 18.36 -0.47
N ASP A 278 12.58 18.91 -0.13
CA ASP A 278 12.37 19.64 1.12
C ASP A 278 11.88 18.72 2.23
N TYR A 279 12.65 17.68 2.52
CA TYR A 279 12.43 16.81 3.66
C TYR A 279 12.75 17.58 4.96
N SER A 280 11.84 18.43 5.38
CA SER A 280 11.93 19.03 6.71
C SER A 280 11.40 18.03 7.72
N ILE A 281 12.31 17.47 8.52
CA ILE A 281 12.01 16.60 9.66
C ILE A 281 11.49 17.50 10.79
N ASN A 282 10.33 18.08 10.59
CA ASN A 282 9.64 18.87 11.60
C ASN A 282 8.27 18.28 11.94
N SER A 283 8.07 16.97 11.65
CA SER A 283 6.80 16.37 11.98
C SER A 283 6.76 16.00 13.45
N GLU A 284 5.64 16.29 14.05
CA GLU A 284 5.25 15.83 15.38
C GLU A 284 4.66 14.41 15.37
N ASN A 285 4.85 13.65 14.25
CA ASN A 285 4.33 12.30 14.17
C ASN A 285 5.04 11.39 15.17
N SER A 286 4.27 10.90 16.12
CA SER A 286 4.78 10.08 17.23
C SER A 286 5.36 8.75 16.74
N ILE A 287 4.84 8.18 15.65
CA ILE A 287 5.28 6.87 15.11
C ILE A 287 6.66 7.03 14.44
N SER A 288 6.83 8.03 13.58
CA SER A 288 8.13 8.31 12.96
C SER A 288 9.18 8.68 14.00
N THR A 289 8.80 9.46 15.03
CA THR A 289 9.68 9.77 16.14
C THR A 289 10.10 8.52 16.89
N TYR A 290 9.19 7.57 17.12
CA TYR A 290 9.51 6.30 17.75
C TYR A 290 10.52 5.48 16.92
N ILE A 291 10.33 5.37 15.60
CA ILE A 291 11.26 4.70 14.69
C ILE A 291 12.67 5.33 14.80
N ARG A 292 12.75 6.65 14.74
CA ARG A 292 14.01 7.40 14.81
C ARG A 292 14.74 7.24 16.14
N ASP A 293 14.00 7.21 17.23
CA ASP A 293 14.58 7.12 18.58
C ASP A 293 14.88 5.68 19.03
N LYS A 294 14.02 4.72 18.71
CA LYS A 294 14.13 3.35 19.25
C LYS A 294 14.81 2.38 18.30
N ILE A 295 14.61 2.52 16.99
CA ILE A 295 15.14 1.59 16.00
C ILE A 295 16.40 2.15 15.34
N LEU A 296 16.30 3.37 14.80
CA LEU A 296 17.39 3.96 14.02
C LEU A 296 18.48 4.61 14.89
N ASN A 297 18.09 5.08 16.07
CA ASN A 297 18.93 5.94 16.91
C ASN A 297 19.56 7.09 16.09
N GLY A 298 18.73 7.79 15.33
CA GLY A 298 19.16 8.84 14.43
C GLY A 298 18.05 9.37 13.52
N LYS A 299 18.42 10.21 12.56
CA LYS A 299 17.49 10.82 11.62
C LYS A 299 18.07 10.95 10.22
N TYR A 300 17.18 10.97 9.23
CA TYR A 300 17.55 11.31 7.85
C TYR A 300 17.61 12.83 7.68
N GLU A 301 18.47 13.29 6.80
CA GLU A 301 18.55 14.69 6.38
C GLU A 301 18.75 14.74 4.87
N LEU A 302 18.26 15.81 4.23
CA LEU A 302 18.53 16.08 2.84
C LEU A 302 19.71 17.08 2.73
N ASP A 303 20.74 16.70 1.99
CA ASP A 303 21.76 17.65 1.54
C ASP A 303 21.22 18.38 0.30
N SER A 304 20.73 19.60 0.51
CA SER A 304 20.14 20.43 -0.55
C SER A 304 21.16 20.84 -1.62
N LYS A 305 22.47 20.81 -1.32
CA LYS A 305 23.52 21.17 -2.29
C LYS A 305 23.76 20.06 -3.30
N ASN A 306 23.83 18.82 -2.80
CA ASN A 306 24.14 17.65 -3.63
C ASN A 306 22.91 16.83 -3.98
N ASN A 307 21.72 17.22 -3.47
CA ASN A 307 20.47 16.50 -3.61
C ASN A 307 20.58 15.01 -3.17
N THR A 308 21.32 14.76 -2.10
CA THR A 308 21.58 13.42 -1.57
C THR A 308 21.00 13.28 -0.17
N ILE A 309 20.62 12.05 0.17
CA ILE A 309 20.14 11.73 1.51
C ILE A 309 21.34 11.43 2.40
N LEU A 310 21.32 12.01 3.59
CA LEU A 310 22.30 11.78 4.63
C LEU A 310 21.61 11.15 5.85
N PHE A 311 22.38 10.48 6.69
CA PHE A 311 21.91 9.99 7.98
C PHE A 311 22.79 10.51 9.11
N ARG A 312 22.16 11.02 10.18
CA ARG A 312 22.86 11.43 11.41
C ARG A 312 22.48 10.53 12.57
N GLN A 313 23.47 9.85 13.11
CA GLN A 313 23.31 9.05 14.32
C GLN A 313 23.21 9.94 15.56
N LYS A 314 22.27 9.66 16.45
CA LYS A 314 22.06 10.36 17.72
C LYS A 314 23.13 9.94 18.74
N ILE A 315 23.65 10.89 19.52
CA ILE A 315 24.55 10.66 20.64
C ILE A 315 23.91 11.25 21.88
N GLY A 316 23.54 10.39 22.83
CA GLY A 316 22.80 10.83 24.01
C GLY A 316 21.45 11.44 23.65
N LYS A 317 21.01 12.47 24.38
CA LYS A 317 19.65 13.03 24.24
C LYS A 317 19.50 14.04 23.09
N THR A 318 20.53 14.85 22.79
CA THR A 318 20.38 16.03 21.93
C THR A 318 21.48 16.20 20.88
N ARG A 319 22.57 15.45 20.95
CA ARG A 319 23.73 15.57 20.03
C ARG A 319 23.65 14.55 18.91
N TYR A 320 24.20 14.89 17.76
CA TYR A 320 24.31 14.02 16.61
C TYR A 320 25.75 13.93 16.12
N LYS A 321 26.14 12.76 15.58
CA LYS A 321 27.43 12.60 14.87
C LYS A 321 27.42 13.37 13.55
N SER A 322 28.59 13.45 12.90
CA SER A 322 28.69 13.90 11.53
C SER A 322 27.77 13.08 10.63
N ALA A 323 27.16 13.74 9.65
CA ALA A 323 26.27 13.07 8.70
C ALA A 323 27.09 12.09 7.84
N ILE A 324 26.53 10.92 7.57
CA ILE A 324 27.07 9.94 6.64
C ILE A 324 26.17 9.84 5.41
N PRO A 325 26.73 9.64 4.21
CA PRO A 325 25.94 9.40 3.01
C PRO A 325 25.05 8.15 3.15
N PHE A 326 23.84 8.23 2.65
CA PHE A 326 22.84 7.17 2.77
C PHE A 326 23.31 5.83 2.19
N HIS A 327 24.02 5.85 1.06
CA HIS A 327 24.47 4.63 0.38
C HIS A 327 25.48 3.81 1.19
N ILE A 328 26.22 4.43 2.13
CA ILE A 328 27.13 3.72 3.04
C ILE A 328 26.51 3.44 4.42
N ALA A 329 25.30 3.90 4.69
CA ALA A 329 24.61 3.60 5.95
C ALA A 329 24.28 2.11 6.07
N SER A 330 23.92 1.66 7.27
CA SER A 330 23.53 0.25 7.50
C SER A 330 22.26 -0.14 6.74
N SER A 331 22.08 -1.43 6.48
CA SER A 331 20.91 -1.95 5.78
C SER A 331 19.59 -1.64 6.51
N SER A 332 19.60 -1.62 7.84
CA SER A 332 18.44 -1.22 8.65
C SER A 332 18.03 0.23 8.42
N ILE A 333 18.99 1.15 8.33
CA ILE A 333 18.71 2.55 7.99
C ILE A 333 18.13 2.65 6.59
N LYS A 334 18.70 1.92 5.63
CA LYS A 334 18.22 1.92 4.24
C LYS A 334 16.83 1.35 4.12
N SER A 335 16.50 0.25 4.82
CA SER A 335 15.20 -0.42 4.71
C SER A 335 14.04 0.41 5.26
N LEU A 336 14.26 1.22 6.30
CA LEU A 336 13.22 1.99 6.97
C LEU A 336 13.01 3.39 6.40
N TYR A 337 13.86 3.86 5.48
CA TYR A 337 13.79 5.22 4.93
C TYR A 337 12.42 5.58 4.32
N GLY A 338 11.92 4.73 3.42
CA GLY A 338 10.64 4.97 2.79
C GLY A 338 9.47 4.94 3.77
N LEU A 339 9.52 4.02 4.76
CA LEU A 339 8.49 3.89 5.78
C LEU A 339 8.46 5.13 6.70
N ASP A 340 9.63 5.58 7.17
CA ASP A 340 9.74 6.79 7.98
C ASP A 340 9.17 8.02 7.26
N TYR A 341 9.51 8.19 5.97
CA TYR A 341 8.96 9.27 5.16
C TYR A 341 7.43 9.15 4.95
N TYR A 342 6.93 7.95 4.66
CA TYR A 342 5.49 7.71 4.46
C TYR A 342 4.68 8.09 5.69
N LEU A 343 5.10 7.62 6.85
CA LEU A 343 4.43 7.88 8.12
C LEU A 343 4.46 9.37 8.52
N ASP A 344 5.52 10.07 8.14
CA ASP A 344 5.73 11.45 8.49
C ASP A 344 4.95 12.44 7.60
N ASN A 345 4.76 12.10 6.33
CA ASN A 345 4.35 13.08 5.32
C ASN A 345 3.09 12.71 4.52
N ILE A 346 2.71 11.43 4.44
CA ILE A 346 1.74 10.99 3.44
C ILE A 346 0.54 10.29 4.05
N VAL A 347 0.76 9.52 5.11
CA VAL A 347 -0.23 8.62 5.68
C VAL A 347 -1.50 9.35 6.15
N GLU A 348 -2.64 8.77 5.82
CA GLU A 348 -3.95 9.23 6.29
C GLU A 348 -4.73 8.08 6.94
N ILE A 349 -5.63 8.42 7.87
CA ILE A 349 -6.51 7.43 8.51
C ILE A 349 -7.33 6.69 7.45
N GLY A 350 -7.39 5.36 7.55
CA GLY A 350 -8.09 4.48 6.62
C GLY A 350 -7.22 3.97 5.46
N ASP A 351 -6.00 4.47 5.30
CA ASP A 351 -5.06 3.99 4.28
C ASP A 351 -4.65 2.52 4.53
N PHE A 352 -4.21 1.86 3.44
CA PHE A 352 -3.62 0.53 3.48
C PHE A 352 -2.11 0.60 3.32
N LEU A 353 -1.42 -0.03 4.25
CA LEU A 353 0.03 -0.22 4.23
C LEU A 353 0.33 -1.70 4.02
N ILE A 354 0.94 -2.04 2.89
CA ILE A 354 1.37 -3.41 2.60
C ILE A 354 2.88 -3.46 2.70
N ILE A 355 3.43 -4.36 3.53
CA ILE A 355 4.87 -4.50 3.72
C ILE A 355 5.27 -5.97 3.62
N ASP A 356 6.11 -6.28 2.63
CA ASP A 356 6.76 -7.59 2.60
C ASP A 356 8.01 -7.57 3.49
N GLU A 357 8.07 -8.55 4.38
CA GLU A 357 9.18 -8.80 5.31
C GLU A 357 9.65 -7.50 6.02
N PRO A 358 8.80 -6.87 6.86
CA PRO A 358 9.13 -5.62 7.53
C PRO A 358 10.39 -5.73 8.39
N GLU A 359 10.68 -6.92 8.92
CA GLU A 359 11.84 -7.24 9.75
C GLU A 359 13.15 -7.38 8.98
N LEU A 360 13.11 -7.44 7.65
CA LEU A 360 14.30 -7.67 6.82
C LEU A 360 15.39 -6.63 7.11
N SER A 361 16.62 -7.11 7.33
CA SER A 361 17.80 -6.31 7.68
C SER A 361 17.76 -5.67 9.08
N LEU A 362 16.82 -6.05 9.94
CA LEU A 362 16.77 -5.58 11.32
C LEU A 362 17.40 -6.57 12.31
N HIS A 363 18.17 -6.04 13.24
CA HIS A 363 18.66 -6.81 14.39
C HIS A 363 17.45 -7.31 15.23
N PRO A 364 17.50 -8.50 15.85
CA PRO A 364 16.41 -9.06 16.66
C PRO A 364 15.76 -8.05 17.62
N LYS A 365 16.55 -7.29 18.37
CA LYS A 365 16.04 -6.23 19.23
C LYS A 365 15.14 -5.22 18.48
N ASN A 366 15.55 -4.84 17.29
CA ASN A 366 14.82 -3.86 16.47
C ASN A 366 13.55 -4.47 15.83
N GLN A 367 13.48 -5.80 15.68
CA GLN A 367 12.27 -6.49 15.26
C GLN A 367 11.18 -6.40 16.33
N VAL A 368 11.56 -6.49 17.62
CA VAL A 368 10.63 -6.30 18.75
C VAL A 368 10.09 -4.86 18.73
N GLU A 369 10.96 -3.86 18.56
CA GLU A 369 10.53 -2.45 18.47
C GLU A 369 9.67 -2.19 17.21
N LEU A 370 9.95 -2.88 16.11
CA LEU A 370 9.12 -2.79 14.90
C LEU A 370 7.70 -3.32 15.14
N ALA A 371 7.52 -4.38 15.94
CA ALA A 371 6.19 -4.86 16.31
C ALA A 371 5.38 -3.77 17.05
N VAL A 372 6.05 -2.98 17.92
CA VAL A 372 5.41 -1.83 18.56
C VAL A 372 5.03 -0.76 17.53
N VAL A 373 5.90 -0.48 16.55
CA VAL A 373 5.59 0.46 15.45
C VAL A 373 4.36 0.02 14.68
N ILE A 374 4.27 -1.28 14.31
CA ILE A 374 3.10 -1.82 13.60
C ILE A 374 1.83 -1.67 14.43
N SER A 375 1.87 -1.94 15.73
CA SER A 375 0.70 -1.72 16.59
C SER A 375 0.28 -0.25 16.65
N MET A 376 1.22 0.68 16.75
CA MET A 376 0.94 2.12 16.72
C MET A 376 0.32 2.56 15.39
N ILE A 377 0.77 2.01 14.26
CA ILE A 377 0.21 2.27 12.93
C ILE A 377 -1.26 1.84 12.89
N ILE A 378 -1.57 0.65 13.38
CA ILE A 378 -2.93 0.10 13.42
C ILE A 378 -3.83 0.92 14.36
N ASP A 379 -3.32 1.28 15.54
CA ASP A 379 -4.03 2.09 16.52
C ASP A 379 -4.33 3.50 16.00
N SER A 380 -3.53 4.01 15.03
CA SER A 380 -3.80 5.27 14.33
C SER A 380 -4.86 5.16 13.22
N GLY A 381 -5.44 3.97 13.01
CA GLY A 381 -6.52 3.75 12.04
C GLY A 381 -6.03 3.38 10.62
N ILE A 382 -4.79 2.98 10.47
CA ILE A 382 -4.22 2.49 9.22
C ILE A 382 -4.36 0.96 9.19
N LYS A 383 -4.78 0.40 8.07
CA LYS A 383 -4.85 -1.05 7.87
C LYS A 383 -3.52 -1.58 7.35
N VAL A 384 -3.04 -2.66 7.94
CA VAL A 384 -1.73 -3.23 7.61
C VAL A 384 -1.88 -4.64 7.06
N ILE A 385 -1.19 -4.90 5.96
CA ILE A 385 -1.02 -6.24 5.38
C ILE A 385 0.48 -6.51 5.36
N LEU A 386 0.93 -7.59 5.95
CA LEU A 386 2.35 -7.91 5.96
C LEU A 386 2.62 -9.41 5.75
N SER A 387 3.76 -9.70 5.13
CA SER A 387 4.34 -11.04 5.15
C SER A 387 5.54 -11.06 6.08
N THR A 388 5.77 -12.16 6.78
CA THR A 388 6.92 -12.30 7.69
C THR A 388 7.46 -13.72 7.73
N HIS A 389 8.78 -13.80 7.88
CA HIS A 389 9.52 -15.02 8.20
C HIS A 389 10.13 -14.98 9.61
N SER A 390 9.83 -13.97 10.42
CA SER A 390 10.37 -13.82 11.77
C SER A 390 9.38 -14.28 12.83
N ASP A 391 9.73 -15.37 13.51
CA ASP A 391 9.03 -15.83 14.72
C ASP A 391 9.07 -14.76 15.83
N LEU A 392 10.24 -14.16 16.04
CA LEU A 392 10.42 -13.13 17.05
C LEU A 392 9.50 -11.92 16.82
N PHE A 393 9.40 -11.45 15.57
CA PHE A 393 8.52 -10.34 15.23
C PHE A 393 7.05 -10.70 15.44
N LEU A 394 6.62 -11.89 14.99
CA LEU A 394 5.24 -12.36 15.13
C LEU A 394 4.85 -12.55 16.60
N ARG A 395 5.70 -13.21 17.41
CA ARG A 395 5.46 -13.38 18.85
C ARG A 395 5.44 -12.03 19.59
N SER A 396 6.27 -11.07 19.17
CA SER A 396 6.24 -9.72 19.74
C SER A 396 4.91 -9.00 19.47
N LEU A 397 4.32 -9.15 18.29
CA LEU A 397 2.98 -8.63 17.98
C LEU A 397 1.90 -9.28 18.87
N ILE A 398 1.94 -10.61 19.02
CA ILE A 398 1.01 -11.35 19.89
C ILE A 398 1.14 -10.90 21.34
N ASN A 399 2.37 -10.73 21.83
CA ASN A 399 2.63 -10.23 23.19
C ASN A 399 2.04 -8.84 23.41
N ILE A 400 2.12 -7.94 22.44
CA ILE A 400 1.52 -6.60 22.54
C ILE A 400 -0.02 -6.71 22.67
N VAL A 401 -0.65 -7.57 21.87
CA VAL A 401 -2.10 -7.81 21.96
C VAL A 401 -2.50 -8.35 23.32
N LEU A 402 -1.74 -9.33 23.83
CA LEU A 402 -1.96 -9.91 25.16
C LEU A 402 -1.78 -8.86 26.25
N GLU A 403 -0.73 -8.04 26.17
CA GLU A 403 -0.46 -6.98 27.13
C GLU A 403 -1.60 -5.92 27.13
N ASN A 404 -2.10 -5.53 25.96
CA ASN A 404 -3.24 -4.62 25.84
C ASN A 404 -4.50 -5.20 26.49
N LYS A 405 -4.76 -6.49 26.29
CA LYS A 405 -5.88 -7.21 26.91
C LYS A 405 -5.76 -7.26 28.42
N VAL A 406 -4.58 -7.61 28.96
CA VAL A 406 -4.31 -7.68 30.40
C VAL A 406 -4.42 -6.30 31.05
N LYS A 407 -3.94 -5.24 30.38
CA LYS A 407 -3.99 -3.86 30.87
C LYS A 407 -5.32 -3.14 30.64
N GLY A 408 -6.27 -3.77 29.95
CA GLY A 408 -7.59 -3.19 29.65
C GLY A 408 -7.54 -1.93 28.79
N LYS A 409 -6.59 -1.83 27.87
CA LYS A 409 -6.49 -0.65 26.97
C LYS A 409 -7.64 -0.64 25.95
N SER A 410 -8.47 0.37 25.96
CA SER A 410 -9.71 0.43 25.15
C SER A 410 -9.50 0.79 23.70
N ASN A 411 -8.50 1.43 23.26
CA ASN A 411 -8.32 1.88 21.86
C ASN A 411 -7.06 1.28 21.20
N SER A 412 -6.69 0.08 21.62
CA SER A 412 -5.50 -0.59 21.11
C SER A 412 -5.87 -1.86 20.37
N ILE A 413 -4.97 -2.33 19.51
CA ILE A 413 -5.12 -3.56 18.75
C ILE A 413 -5.49 -4.75 19.65
N THR A 414 -6.46 -5.53 19.21
CA THR A 414 -6.99 -6.72 19.87
C THR A 414 -6.83 -7.95 18.97
N GLU A 415 -7.05 -9.14 19.54
CA GLU A 415 -7.03 -10.40 18.76
C GLU A 415 -8.01 -10.41 17.58
N LYS A 416 -9.16 -9.73 17.70
CA LYS A 416 -10.18 -9.64 16.65
C LYS A 416 -9.76 -8.75 15.47
N ASP A 417 -8.78 -7.91 15.67
CA ASP A 417 -8.25 -7.02 14.64
C ASP A 417 -7.22 -7.72 13.75
N ILE A 418 -6.78 -8.95 14.09
CA ILE A 418 -5.72 -9.68 13.42
C ILE A 418 -6.26 -10.90 12.69
N SER A 419 -5.86 -11.07 11.45
CA SER A 419 -6.01 -12.31 10.68
C SER A 419 -4.63 -12.85 10.34
N LEU A 420 -4.31 -14.05 10.82
CA LEU A 420 -3.03 -14.72 10.58
C LEU A 420 -3.23 -15.95 9.71
N TYR A 421 -2.46 -16.04 8.61
CA TYR A 421 -2.48 -17.15 7.67
C TYR A 421 -1.12 -17.79 7.52
N TYR A 422 -1.08 -19.11 7.64
CA TYR A 422 0.10 -19.91 7.38
C TYR A 422 0.04 -20.55 6.00
N PHE A 423 1.03 -20.22 5.18
CA PHE A 423 1.17 -20.68 3.80
C PHE A 423 2.11 -21.88 3.74
N ASN A 424 1.55 -23.07 3.57
CA ASN A 424 2.29 -24.32 3.41
C ASN A 424 2.06 -24.89 2.00
N GLY A 425 2.73 -24.32 1.01
CA GLY A 425 2.51 -24.67 -0.39
C GLY A 425 1.07 -24.38 -0.83
N LYS A 426 0.37 -25.39 -1.34
CA LYS A 426 -1.03 -25.23 -1.83
C LYS A 426 -2.05 -25.06 -0.70
N LYS A 427 -1.73 -25.51 0.51
CA LYS A 427 -2.60 -25.44 1.67
C LYS A 427 -2.31 -24.17 2.44
N ILE A 428 -3.36 -23.43 2.77
CA ILE A 428 -3.26 -22.23 3.58
C ILE A 428 -4.19 -22.42 4.77
N GLU A 429 -3.65 -22.25 5.96
CA GLU A 429 -4.36 -22.42 7.23
C GLU A 429 -4.52 -21.05 7.90
N SER A 430 -5.69 -20.80 8.47
CA SER A 430 -5.94 -19.62 9.28
C SER A 430 -5.82 -19.96 10.75
N TYR A 431 -5.13 -19.11 11.50
CA TYR A 431 -5.06 -19.19 12.95
C TYR A 431 -6.15 -18.32 13.57
N TYR A 432 -7.10 -18.93 14.26
CA TYR A 432 -8.26 -18.24 14.81
C TYR A 432 -8.06 -17.76 16.26
N ASN A 433 -7.28 -18.48 17.07
CA ASN A 433 -7.06 -18.18 18.48
C ASN A 433 -5.61 -17.77 18.73
N LEU A 434 -5.25 -16.55 18.28
CA LEU A 434 -3.87 -16.06 18.33
C LEU A 434 -3.23 -16.11 19.71
N LEU A 435 -4.00 -15.85 20.77
CA LEU A 435 -3.48 -15.85 22.15
C LEU A 435 -3.27 -17.26 22.74
N GLU A 436 -3.78 -18.29 22.08
CA GLU A 436 -3.62 -19.70 22.48
C GLU A 436 -2.51 -20.40 21.68
N ILE A 437 -1.89 -19.72 20.69
CA ILE A 437 -0.83 -20.30 19.88
C ILE A 437 0.45 -20.34 20.68
N SER A 438 0.80 -21.53 21.16
CA SER A 438 2.09 -21.81 21.80
C SER A 438 3.14 -22.35 20.85
N TYR A 439 2.73 -22.87 19.69
CA TYR A 439 3.58 -23.53 18.71
C TYR A 439 3.25 -23.08 17.28
N PHE A 440 4.26 -22.67 16.53
CA PHE A 440 4.18 -22.38 15.10
C PHE A 440 4.97 -23.42 14.33
N GLU A 441 4.30 -24.27 13.57
CA GLU A 441 4.92 -25.41 12.87
C GLU A 441 6.13 -25.00 12.02
N ASN A 442 6.05 -23.86 11.33
CA ASN A 442 7.12 -23.38 10.45
C ASN A 442 8.34 -22.77 11.16
N PHE A 443 8.25 -22.48 12.45
CA PHE A 443 9.34 -21.91 13.23
C PHE A 443 9.83 -22.89 14.28
N ASP A 444 8.92 -23.35 15.11
CA ASP A 444 9.27 -24.16 16.29
C ASP A 444 9.82 -25.52 15.91
N ARG A 445 9.29 -26.17 14.85
CA ARG A 445 9.79 -27.47 14.40
C ARG A 445 11.26 -27.40 13.99
N ASP A 446 11.60 -26.45 13.13
CA ASP A 446 12.96 -26.34 12.59
C ASP A 446 13.97 -25.93 13.70
N ILE A 447 13.54 -25.08 14.65
CA ILE A 447 14.33 -24.71 15.82
C ILE A 447 14.57 -25.94 16.72
N LEU A 448 13.53 -26.74 16.99
CA LEU A 448 13.64 -27.93 17.78
C LEU A 448 14.54 -28.99 17.13
N GLU A 449 14.44 -29.18 15.81
CA GLU A 449 15.32 -30.12 15.10
C GLU A 449 16.79 -29.71 15.21
N VAL A 450 17.11 -28.43 15.06
CA VAL A 450 18.48 -27.92 15.22
C VAL A 450 18.96 -28.07 16.68
N GLN A 451 18.09 -27.76 17.63
CA GLN A 451 18.43 -27.89 19.07
C GLN A 451 18.64 -29.34 19.48
N ASN A 452 17.79 -30.26 19.06
CA ASN A 452 17.94 -31.67 19.33
C ASN A 452 19.24 -32.23 18.75
N LYS A 453 19.52 -31.92 17.49
CA LYS A 453 20.79 -32.31 16.87
C LYS A 453 22.01 -31.78 17.60
N TYR A 454 21.96 -30.52 18.09
CA TYR A 454 23.04 -29.94 18.90
C TYR A 454 23.21 -30.75 20.22
N ASN A 455 22.11 -31.05 20.91
CA ASN A 455 22.13 -31.80 22.16
C ASN A 455 22.70 -33.23 21.98
N ASP A 456 22.25 -33.94 20.93
CA ASP A 456 22.75 -35.27 20.58
C ASP A 456 24.27 -35.25 20.32
N LEU A 457 24.75 -34.23 19.57
CA LEU A 457 26.18 -34.12 19.30
C LEU A 457 27.01 -33.76 20.54
N ILE A 458 26.50 -32.96 21.44
CA ILE A 458 27.15 -32.60 22.69
C ILE A 458 27.23 -33.81 23.61
N GLU A 459 26.18 -34.63 23.72
CA GLU A 459 26.20 -35.85 24.46
C GLU A 459 27.28 -36.83 23.96
N CYS A 460 27.29 -37.08 22.63
CA CYS A 460 28.34 -37.92 22.04
C CYS A 460 29.76 -37.37 22.29
N PHE A 461 29.94 -36.04 22.23
CA PHE A 461 31.26 -35.43 22.46
C PHE A 461 31.77 -35.67 23.91
N TYR A 462 30.90 -35.55 24.90
CA TYR A 462 31.30 -35.77 26.29
C TYR A 462 31.47 -37.27 26.63
N ASP A 463 30.66 -38.15 26.01
CA ASP A 463 30.82 -39.60 26.19
C ASP A 463 32.18 -40.08 25.62
N ASP A 464 32.64 -39.54 24.50
CA ASP A 464 33.96 -39.81 23.92
C ASP A 464 35.09 -39.32 24.84
N GLU A 465 34.97 -38.11 25.43
CA GLU A 465 35.95 -37.57 26.39
C GLU A 465 36.03 -38.38 27.72
N GLU A 466 34.92 -38.97 28.19
CA GLU A 466 34.90 -39.82 29.36
C GLU A 466 35.57 -41.18 29.05
N ASN A 467 35.27 -41.79 27.92
CA ASN A 467 35.88 -43.03 27.47
C ASN A 467 37.42 -42.90 27.26
N GLU A 468 37.91 -41.78 26.68
CA GLU A 468 39.35 -41.54 26.54
C GLU A 468 40.06 -41.30 27.88
N LYS A 469 39.36 -40.89 28.94
CA LYS A 469 39.93 -40.74 30.31
C LYS A 469 39.94 -42.04 31.09
N GLU A 470 39.07 -43.02 30.78
CA GLU A 470 39.08 -44.34 31.41
C GLU A 470 40.15 -45.26 30.77
N ASP A 471 40.56 -45.02 29.52
CA ASP A 471 41.57 -45.80 28.80
C ASP A 471 43.05 -45.33 29.03
N ASN A 472 43.30 -44.26 29.78
CA ASN A 472 44.58 -43.73 30.19
C ASN A 472 44.79 -43.84 31.70
#